data_05f4dda8c7f83d2742d0262aaf76f7fb
#
_entry.id   05f4dda8c7f83d2742d0262aaf76f7fb
#
_cell.length_a   1.000
_cell.length_b   1.000
_cell.length_c   1.000
_cell.angle_alpha   90.00
_cell.angle_beta   90.00
_cell.angle_gamma   90.00
#
_symmetry.space_group_name_H-M   'P 1'
#
loop_
_entity.id
_entity.type
_entity.pdbx_description
1 polymer ?
#
loop_
_entity_poly.entity_id
_entity_poly.type
_entity_poly.pdbx_seq_one_letter_code
_entity_poly.pdbx_strand_id
1 'polypeptide(L)'
;MITTLDLTGLVRPHLVEMTKREDNPNSAEFRLQPLERGYGYTLGNSLRRLLLSSLRGAAVWAFRIDGVVHEHQTIPGVVEDVHQIIQRLKQLTLVLAPEVDEAVLRFKVEKAGPVYARDLEQHGSVSIVNSEQLLFTVQDDRDISGELYVNKGRG
;
A
#
# COMPACT_ATOMS: atom_id res chain seq x y z
N MET A 1 15.80 43.70 2.59
CA MET A 1 16.76 43.22 3.60
C MET A 1 16.47 41.77 3.87
N ILE A 2 17.35 40.86 3.46
CA ILE A 2 17.23 39.44 3.82
C ILE A 2 17.82 39.34 5.22
N THR A 3 16.96 39.18 6.23
CA THR A 3 17.40 38.96 7.61
C THR A 3 17.99 37.54 7.66
N THR A 4 19.32 37.43 7.69
CA THR A 4 19.97 36.13 7.94
C THR A 4 19.67 35.74 9.38
N LEU A 5 18.93 34.64 9.54
CA LEU A 5 18.67 34.04 10.84
C LEU A 5 20.02 33.55 11.43
N ASP A 6 20.38 34.06 12.58
CA ASP A 6 21.54 33.56 13.32
C ASP A 6 21.19 32.25 14.02
N LEU A 7 21.77 31.14 13.53
CA LEU A 7 21.57 29.79 14.03
C LEU A 7 22.75 29.26 14.84
N THR A 8 23.69 30.13 15.23
CA THR A 8 24.97 29.76 15.89
C THR A 8 24.80 29.16 17.28
N GLY A 9 23.66 29.36 17.94
CA GLY A 9 23.37 28.82 19.27
C GLY A 9 22.52 27.56 19.31
N LEU A 10 22.09 27.06 18.14
CA LEU A 10 21.17 25.89 18.09
C LEU A 10 21.91 24.57 18.29
N VAL A 11 21.37 23.72 19.14
CA VAL A 11 21.81 22.33 19.30
C VAL A 11 21.45 21.53 18.03
N ARG A 12 22.47 21.13 17.28
CA ARG A 12 22.28 20.32 16.08
C ARG A 12 22.45 18.86 16.40
N PRO A 13 21.50 18.01 15.99
CA PRO A 13 21.66 16.57 16.14
C PRO A 13 22.83 16.09 15.28
N HIS A 14 23.70 15.29 15.86
CA HIS A 14 24.86 14.70 15.19
C HIS A 14 24.88 13.18 15.26
N LEU A 15 24.01 12.60 16.07
CA LEU A 15 23.88 11.17 16.22
C LEU A 15 22.49 10.74 15.71
N VAL A 16 22.49 9.88 14.68
CA VAL A 16 21.29 9.20 14.16
C VAL A 16 21.56 7.71 14.24
N GLU A 17 20.90 7.05 15.16
CA GLU A 17 20.96 5.59 15.30
C GLU A 17 19.70 4.98 14.70
N MET A 18 19.86 3.89 13.94
CA MET A 18 18.75 3.10 13.42
C MET A 18 18.88 1.65 13.93
N THR A 19 17.88 1.20 14.66
CA THR A 19 17.77 -0.18 15.10
C THR A 19 16.60 -0.85 14.38
N LYS A 20 16.89 -1.86 13.58
CA LYS A 20 15.85 -2.70 12.95
C LYS A 20 15.28 -3.65 13.97
N ARG A 21 13.98 -3.86 13.93
CA ARG A 21 13.33 -4.88 14.76
C ARG A 21 13.52 -6.24 14.13
N GLU A 22 13.93 -7.23 14.93
CA GLU A 22 14.13 -8.62 14.48
C GLU A 22 12.80 -9.33 14.21
N ASP A 23 11.76 -8.96 14.95
CA ASP A 23 10.40 -9.51 14.87
C ASP A 23 9.60 -8.97 13.70
N ASN A 24 10.00 -7.82 13.14
CA ASN A 24 9.29 -7.18 12.02
C ASN A 24 10.26 -6.45 11.10
N PRO A 25 10.56 -7.01 9.91
CA PRO A 25 11.51 -6.40 8.96
C PRO A 25 11.08 -5.04 8.42
N ASN A 26 9.78 -4.72 8.53
CA ASN A 26 9.20 -3.45 8.08
C ASN A 26 9.14 -2.40 9.21
N SER A 27 9.78 -2.67 10.36
CA SER A 27 9.81 -1.76 11.50
C SER A 27 11.24 -1.43 11.90
N ALA A 28 11.50 -0.15 12.13
CA ALA A 28 12.77 0.33 12.64
C ALA A 28 12.54 1.45 13.66
N GLU A 29 13.42 1.51 14.64
CA GLU A 29 13.49 2.60 15.62
C GLU A 29 14.62 3.53 15.24
N PHE A 30 14.33 4.83 15.19
CA PHE A 30 15.32 5.88 14.95
C PHE A 30 15.50 6.71 16.21
N ARG A 31 16.77 6.86 16.66
CA ARG A 31 17.14 7.72 17.75
C ARG A 31 17.95 8.90 17.21
N LEU A 32 17.47 10.09 17.46
CA LEU A 32 18.09 11.35 17.03
C LEU A 32 18.45 12.19 18.24
N GLN A 33 19.75 12.50 18.39
CA GLN A 33 20.24 13.28 19.55
C GLN A 33 21.57 14.02 19.25
N PRO A 34 21.89 15.10 20.00
CA PRO A 34 21.01 15.80 20.92
C PRO A 34 19.96 16.66 20.19
N LEU A 35 18.90 17.05 20.89
CA LEU A 35 17.88 17.97 20.37
C LEU A 35 17.58 19.06 21.40
N GLU A 36 17.24 20.25 20.91
CA GLU A 36 16.70 21.33 21.74
C GLU A 36 15.47 20.88 22.52
N ARG A 37 15.27 21.42 23.71
CA ARG A 37 14.13 21.10 24.56
C ARG A 37 12.81 21.42 23.84
N GLY A 38 11.94 20.43 23.71
CA GLY A 38 10.65 20.55 23.01
C GLY A 38 10.72 20.33 21.50
N TYR A 39 11.91 20.42 20.88
CA TYR A 39 12.05 20.28 19.41
C TYR A 39 11.72 18.87 18.92
N GLY A 40 11.88 17.87 19.77
CA GLY A 40 11.50 16.48 19.46
C GLY A 40 10.04 16.32 19.04
N TYR A 41 9.12 17.03 19.70
CA TYR A 41 7.69 17.00 19.31
C TYR A 41 7.44 17.62 17.93
N THR A 42 8.09 18.74 17.64
CA THR A 42 7.96 19.43 16.35
C THR A 42 8.51 18.56 15.22
N LEU A 43 9.70 18.00 15.41
CA LEU A 43 10.36 17.14 14.44
C LEU A 43 9.58 15.84 14.23
N GLY A 44 9.16 15.18 15.33
CA GLY A 44 8.38 13.94 15.28
C GLY A 44 7.04 14.12 14.56
N ASN A 45 6.32 15.20 14.86
CA ASN A 45 5.05 15.48 14.17
C ASN A 45 5.26 15.82 12.68
N SER A 46 6.30 16.57 12.35
CA SER A 46 6.63 16.90 10.96
C SER A 46 6.99 15.64 10.15
N LEU A 47 7.82 14.76 10.72
CA LEU A 47 8.18 13.48 10.11
C LEU A 47 6.94 12.58 9.96
N ARG A 48 6.11 12.49 10.99
CA ARG A 48 4.86 11.72 10.92
C ARG A 48 3.99 12.17 9.76
N ARG A 49 3.75 13.47 9.64
CA ARG A 49 2.93 14.03 8.54
C ARG A 49 3.52 13.75 7.19
N LEU A 50 4.83 13.91 7.02
CA LEU A 50 5.54 13.65 5.77
C LEU A 50 5.47 12.16 5.38
N LEU A 51 5.71 11.27 6.33
CA LEU A 51 5.65 9.81 6.10
C LEU A 51 4.25 9.34 5.72
N LEU A 52 3.21 9.92 6.30
CA LEU A 52 1.81 9.54 6.02
C LEU A 52 1.25 10.15 4.74
N SER A 53 1.78 11.27 4.26
CA SER A 53 1.17 12.03 3.16
C SER A 53 2.01 12.15 1.89
N SER A 54 3.32 11.90 1.98
CA SER A 54 4.23 12.31 0.89
C SER A 54 5.03 11.17 0.28
N LEU A 55 5.03 9.98 0.89
CA LEU A 55 5.69 8.83 0.29
C LEU A 55 4.87 8.31 -0.89
N ARG A 56 5.58 8.01 -1.97
CA ARG A 56 4.97 7.38 -3.14
C ARG A 56 4.90 5.87 -2.94
N GLY A 57 3.80 5.29 -3.36
CA GLY A 57 3.57 3.85 -3.38
C GLY A 57 2.65 3.46 -4.52
N ALA A 58 2.57 2.17 -4.82
CA ALA A 58 1.60 1.63 -5.77
C ALA A 58 0.44 0.99 -5.01
N ALA A 59 -0.79 1.23 -5.48
CA ALA A 59 -1.99 0.64 -4.90
C ALA A 59 -3.07 0.43 -5.95
N VAL A 60 -4.00 -0.48 -5.67
CA VAL A 60 -5.25 -0.60 -6.42
C VAL A 60 -6.13 0.59 -6.06
N TRP A 61 -6.42 1.45 -7.03
CA TRP A 61 -7.28 2.63 -6.85
C TRP A 61 -8.70 2.43 -7.36
N ALA A 62 -8.88 1.50 -8.32
CA ALA A 62 -10.16 1.09 -8.84
C ALA A 62 -10.14 -0.38 -9.24
N PHE A 63 -11.30 -1.00 -9.33
CA PHE A 63 -11.47 -2.34 -9.85
C PHE A 63 -12.77 -2.46 -10.62
N ARG A 64 -12.83 -3.43 -11.51
CA ARG A 64 -14.02 -3.86 -12.21
C ARG A 64 -14.12 -5.38 -12.13
N ILE A 65 -15.27 -5.89 -11.72
CA ILE A 65 -15.62 -7.31 -11.78
C ILE A 65 -16.90 -7.41 -12.60
N ASP A 66 -16.95 -8.33 -13.54
CA ASP A 66 -18.09 -8.49 -14.41
C ASP A 66 -19.35 -8.83 -13.61
N GLY A 67 -20.44 -8.10 -13.86
CA GLY A 67 -21.68 -8.21 -13.12
C GLY A 67 -21.77 -7.41 -11.82
N VAL A 68 -20.72 -6.70 -11.41
CA VAL A 68 -20.73 -5.82 -10.24
C VAL A 68 -20.98 -4.37 -10.66
N VAL A 69 -21.98 -3.75 -10.05
CA VAL A 69 -22.41 -2.37 -10.34
C VAL A 69 -22.10 -1.42 -9.20
N HIS A 70 -22.10 -1.90 -7.94
CA HIS A 70 -21.83 -1.07 -6.76
C HIS A 70 -21.23 -1.92 -5.61
N GLU A 71 -20.62 -1.25 -4.63
CA GLU A 71 -19.88 -1.87 -3.52
C GLU A 71 -20.74 -2.65 -2.51
N HIS A 72 -22.02 -2.41 -2.47
CA HIS A 72 -22.93 -3.10 -1.55
C HIS A 72 -23.60 -4.35 -2.17
N GLN A 73 -23.09 -4.79 -3.30
CA GLN A 73 -23.61 -5.96 -4.02
C GLN A 73 -22.93 -7.24 -3.53
N THR A 74 -23.67 -8.36 -3.64
CA THR A 74 -23.08 -9.70 -3.59
C THR A 74 -22.85 -10.22 -5.00
N ILE A 75 -21.81 -11.01 -5.18
CA ILE A 75 -21.52 -11.67 -6.45
C ILE A 75 -22.07 -13.09 -6.35
N PRO A 76 -23.01 -13.50 -7.21
CA PRO A 76 -23.53 -14.87 -7.20
C PRO A 76 -22.39 -15.90 -7.30
N GLY A 77 -22.34 -16.87 -6.37
CA GLY A 77 -21.29 -17.88 -6.32
C GLY A 77 -19.94 -17.44 -5.74
N VAL A 78 -19.89 -16.26 -5.12
CA VAL A 78 -18.74 -15.81 -4.32
C VAL A 78 -19.18 -15.71 -2.86
N VAL A 79 -18.32 -16.17 -1.95
CA VAL A 79 -18.61 -16.19 -0.50
C VAL A 79 -18.66 -14.77 0.05
N GLU A 80 -17.70 -13.96 -0.35
CA GLU A 80 -17.52 -12.59 0.13
C GLU A 80 -18.41 -11.62 -0.66
N ASP A 81 -18.92 -10.60 0.04
CA ASP A 81 -19.53 -9.46 -0.62
C ASP A 81 -18.46 -8.54 -1.25
N VAL A 82 -18.90 -7.62 -2.09
CA VAL A 82 -17.99 -6.69 -2.78
C VAL A 82 -17.23 -5.81 -1.78
N HIS A 83 -17.86 -5.44 -0.66
CA HIS A 83 -17.20 -4.65 0.38
C HIS A 83 -16.02 -5.40 1.04
N GLN A 84 -16.20 -6.69 1.32
CA GLN A 84 -15.13 -7.55 1.85
C GLN A 84 -13.99 -7.71 0.83
N ILE A 85 -14.33 -7.86 -0.46
CA ILE A 85 -13.33 -7.90 -1.53
C ILE A 85 -12.52 -6.59 -1.55
N ILE A 86 -13.19 -5.44 -1.48
CA ILE A 86 -12.51 -4.12 -1.40
C ILE A 86 -11.53 -4.08 -0.21
N GLN A 87 -11.93 -4.56 0.96
CA GLN A 87 -11.06 -4.57 2.14
C GLN A 87 -9.82 -5.44 1.92
N ARG A 88 -9.95 -6.57 1.21
CA ARG A 88 -8.81 -7.44 0.87
C ARG A 88 -7.93 -6.83 -0.23
N LEU A 89 -8.51 -6.17 -1.23
CA LEU A 89 -7.75 -5.45 -2.26
C LEU A 89 -6.92 -4.31 -1.67
N LYS A 90 -7.41 -3.62 -0.63
CA LYS A 90 -6.64 -2.60 0.11
C LYS A 90 -5.43 -3.16 0.85
N GLN A 91 -5.40 -4.46 1.12
CA GLN A 91 -4.27 -5.12 1.78
C GLN A 91 -3.20 -5.59 0.78
N LEU A 92 -3.46 -5.50 -0.53
CA LEU A 92 -2.45 -5.83 -1.54
C LEU A 92 -1.27 -4.86 -1.46
N THR A 93 -0.08 -5.43 -1.40
CA THR A 93 1.18 -4.69 -1.45
C THR A 93 1.79 -4.87 -2.84
N LEU A 94 1.81 -3.78 -3.60
CA LEU A 94 2.22 -3.78 -4.99
C LEU A 94 3.43 -2.88 -5.19
N VAL A 95 4.29 -3.26 -6.13
CA VAL A 95 5.42 -2.45 -6.59
C VAL A 95 5.31 -2.30 -8.11
N LEU A 96 5.26 -1.06 -8.59
CA LEU A 96 5.33 -0.72 -10.01
C LEU A 96 6.78 -0.43 -10.41
N ALA A 97 7.14 -0.83 -11.62
CA ALA A 97 8.42 -0.47 -12.22
C ALA A 97 8.63 1.06 -12.19
N PRO A 98 9.87 1.55 -12.03
CA PRO A 98 10.14 2.98 -11.85
C PRO A 98 9.55 3.87 -12.94
N GLU A 99 9.58 3.42 -14.18
CA GLU A 99 9.14 4.11 -15.40
C GLU A 99 7.64 4.01 -15.69
N VAL A 100 6.91 3.19 -14.91
CA VAL A 100 5.48 2.95 -15.12
C VAL A 100 4.68 3.58 -14.00
N ASP A 101 3.72 4.42 -14.31
CA ASP A 101 2.86 5.10 -13.33
C ASP A 101 1.51 4.40 -13.15
N GLU A 102 1.05 3.65 -14.16
CA GLU A 102 -0.24 2.97 -14.16
C GLU A 102 -0.11 1.56 -14.78
N ALA A 103 -0.89 0.60 -14.27
CA ALA A 103 -0.99 -0.74 -14.82
C ALA A 103 -2.38 -1.34 -14.55
N VAL A 104 -2.74 -2.34 -15.34
CA VAL A 104 -3.99 -3.09 -15.15
C VAL A 104 -3.63 -4.55 -14.95
N LEU A 105 -4.02 -5.09 -13.79
CA LEU A 105 -3.96 -6.52 -13.51
C LEU A 105 -5.31 -7.14 -13.83
N ARG A 106 -5.30 -8.23 -14.62
CA ARG A 106 -6.50 -8.98 -14.96
C ARG A 106 -6.54 -10.28 -14.19
N PHE A 107 -7.74 -10.80 -14.05
CA PHE A 107 -7.95 -12.15 -13.58
C PHE A 107 -9.13 -12.79 -14.27
N LYS A 108 -9.04 -14.10 -14.45
CA LYS A 108 -10.13 -14.95 -14.90
C LYS A 108 -10.12 -16.22 -14.06
N VAL A 109 -11.22 -16.49 -13.40
CA VAL A 109 -11.41 -17.67 -12.56
C VAL A 109 -12.54 -18.48 -13.14
N GLU A 110 -12.33 -19.79 -13.33
CA GLU A 110 -13.30 -20.70 -13.94
C GLU A 110 -13.72 -21.83 -12.96
N LYS A 111 -12.93 -22.03 -11.89
CA LYS A 111 -13.12 -23.14 -10.95
C LYS A 111 -13.45 -22.64 -9.54
N ALA A 112 -14.21 -23.45 -8.83
CA ALA A 112 -14.47 -23.25 -7.41
C ALA A 112 -13.19 -23.29 -6.59
N GLY A 113 -13.10 -22.44 -5.58
CA GLY A 113 -11.97 -22.38 -4.66
C GLY A 113 -11.57 -20.97 -4.25
N PRO A 114 -10.58 -20.85 -3.37
CA PRO A 114 -10.02 -19.57 -2.95
C PRO A 114 -9.16 -18.96 -4.08
N VAL A 115 -9.33 -17.67 -4.31
CA VAL A 115 -8.57 -16.88 -5.29
C VAL A 115 -7.59 -15.97 -4.53
N TYR A 116 -6.33 -16.13 -4.82
CA TYR A 116 -5.24 -15.40 -4.17
C TYR A 116 -4.64 -14.36 -5.11
N ALA A 117 -3.84 -13.46 -4.56
CA ALA A 117 -3.16 -12.45 -5.35
C ALA A 117 -2.21 -13.05 -6.41
N ARG A 118 -1.65 -14.24 -6.18
CA ARG A 118 -0.82 -14.98 -7.16
C ARG A 118 -1.59 -15.45 -8.39
N ASP A 119 -2.92 -15.55 -8.29
CA ASP A 119 -3.80 -16.02 -9.37
C ASP A 119 -4.18 -14.89 -10.34
N LEU A 120 -3.76 -13.66 -10.04
CA LEU A 120 -3.84 -12.54 -10.97
C LEU A 120 -2.86 -12.76 -12.14
N GLU A 121 -3.26 -12.33 -13.33
CA GLU A 121 -2.39 -12.38 -14.51
C GLU A 121 -1.10 -11.59 -14.25
N GLN A 122 0.04 -12.23 -14.53
CA GLN A 122 1.32 -11.57 -14.33
C GLN A 122 1.48 -10.42 -15.32
N HIS A 123 1.84 -9.26 -14.79
CA HIS A 123 2.15 -8.07 -15.57
C HIS A 123 3.63 -7.71 -15.37
N GLY A 124 4.38 -7.58 -16.47
CA GLY A 124 5.83 -7.38 -16.41
C GLY A 124 6.30 -6.14 -15.63
N SER A 125 5.41 -5.17 -15.43
CA SER A 125 5.72 -3.93 -14.70
C SER A 125 5.16 -3.90 -13.28
N VAL A 126 4.47 -4.96 -12.83
CA VAL A 126 3.86 -5.04 -11.48
C VAL A 126 4.41 -6.24 -10.75
N SER A 127 4.93 -6.02 -9.55
CA SER A 127 5.31 -7.08 -8.63
C SER A 127 4.35 -7.08 -7.43
N ILE A 128 3.81 -8.26 -7.12
CA ILE A 128 2.94 -8.46 -5.95
C ILE A 128 3.81 -9.00 -4.82
N VAL A 129 3.92 -8.26 -3.72
CA VAL A 129 4.79 -8.61 -2.58
C VAL A 129 4.13 -9.70 -1.72
N ASN A 130 2.84 -9.58 -1.46
CA ASN A 130 2.06 -10.52 -0.65
C ASN A 130 1.18 -11.43 -1.53
N SER A 131 1.81 -12.27 -2.34
CA SER A 131 1.14 -13.16 -3.32
C SER A 131 0.12 -14.12 -2.70
N GLU A 132 0.28 -14.46 -1.41
CA GLU A 132 -0.63 -15.32 -0.65
C GLU A 132 -1.86 -14.60 -0.08
N GLN A 133 -2.04 -13.31 -0.38
CA GLN A 133 -3.21 -12.55 0.05
C GLN A 133 -4.46 -13.12 -0.61
N LEU A 134 -5.42 -13.60 0.19
CA LEU A 134 -6.72 -14.05 -0.28
C LEU A 134 -7.55 -12.86 -0.76
N LEU A 135 -8.11 -12.94 -1.96
CA LEU A 135 -8.96 -11.91 -2.54
C LEU A 135 -10.45 -12.22 -2.35
N PHE A 136 -10.88 -13.40 -2.77
CA PHE A 136 -12.24 -13.89 -2.61
C PHE A 136 -12.28 -15.42 -2.79
N THR A 137 -13.44 -16.04 -2.51
CA THR A 137 -13.65 -17.48 -2.61
C THR A 137 -14.84 -17.78 -3.52
N VAL A 138 -14.62 -18.57 -4.55
CA VAL A 138 -15.65 -19.02 -5.50
C VAL A 138 -16.24 -20.34 -5.00
N GLN A 139 -17.57 -20.44 -4.91
CA GLN A 139 -18.27 -21.59 -4.34
C GLN A 139 -18.51 -22.72 -5.35
N ASP A 140 -18.75 -22.38 -6.59
CA ASP A 140 -19.08 -23.28 -7.68
C ASP A 140 -18.32 -22.90 -8.95
N ASP A 141 -18.12 -23.86 -9.85
CA ASP A 141 -17.44 -23.61 -11.12
C ASP A 141 -18.22 -22.59 -11.95
N ARG A 142 -17.62 -21.44 -12.19
CA ARG A 142 -18.17 -20.34 -13.00
C ARG A 142 -17.10 -19.38 -13.46
N ASP A 143 -17.39 -18.72 -14.56
CA ASP A 143 -16.53 -17.67 -15.09
C ASP A 143 -16.72 -16.37 -14.29
N ILE A 144 -15.67 -15.94 -13.62
CA ILE A 144 -15.57 -14.64 -12.98
C ILE A 144 -14.33 -13.95 -13.53
N SER A 145 -14.52 -12.80 -14.17
CA SER A 145 -13.44 -12.02 -14.72
C SER A 145 -13.46 -10.59 -14.19
N GLY A 146 -12.29 -9.98 -14.16
CA GLY A 146 -12.18 -8.60 -13.69
C GLY A 146 -10.82 -7.99 -13.94
N GLU A 147 -10.75 -6.71 -13.63
CA GLU A 147 -9.59 -5.86 -13.81
C GLU A 147 -9.35 -5.06 -12.53
N LEU A 148 -8.09 -4.98 -12.11
CA LEU A 148 -7.62 -4.15 -11.01
C LEU A 148 -6.74 -3.05 -11.59
N TYR A 149 -7.11 -1.81 -11.38
CA TYR A 149 -6.39 -0.65 -11.85
C TYR A 149 -5.41 -0.20 -10.77
N VAL A 150 -4.13 -0.27 -11.09
CA VAL A 150 -3.02 0.06 -10.18
C VAL A 150 -2.37 1.34 -10.65
N ASN A 151 -2.13 2.28 -9.75
CA ASN A 151 -1.32 3.45 -10.05
C ASN A 151 -0.38 3.82 -8.91
N LYS A 152 0.62 4.65 -9.24
CA LYS A 152 1.47 5.31 -8.25
C LYS A 152 0.77 6.53 -7.71
N GLY A 153 0.69 6.60 -6.38
CA GLY A 153 0.10 7.73 -5.68
C GLY A 153 0.88 8.10 -4.44
N ARG A 154 0.30 8.98 -3.65
CA ARG A 154 0.77 9.37 -2.32
C ARG A 154 -0.33 9.06 -1.31
N GLY A 155 0.07 8.68 -0.09
CA GLY A 155 -0.86 8.42 1.00
C GLY A 155 -1.53 9.66 1.53
#